data_a0c719ba306625a3a2ea26af6d72dcab
#
_entry.id   a0c719ba306625a3a2ea26af6d72dcab
#
_cell.length_a   1.000
_cell.length_b   1.000
_cell.length_c   1.000
_cell.angle_alpha   90.00
_cell.angle_beta   90.00
_cell.angle_gamma   90.00
#
_symmetry.space_group_name_H-M   'P 1'
#
loop_
_entity.id
_entity.type
_entity.pdbx_description
1 polymer ?
#
loop_
_entity_poly.entity_id
_entity_poly.type
_entity_poly.pdbx_seq_one_letter_code
_entity_poly.pdbx_strand_id
1 'polypeptide(L)'
;MQKAFDELYQQSKNGNNFYKLLEIIGLEQNICLAYRNLKTNSGSKTAGTDGKTIEDIKGLSDREVIETVRKQLADYHPQSVRRVLIPKPGSDKKRPLGIPCIWDRLIQQCILQVLEPICEPKFHNHSYGFRQNRDAHHAVSRVVSMVNMYKHYYCVDVDIKGFFDNVNHGKLLKQIWTLGIRDKRLLCIISKILKSEIEGEGIPDKGTPQGGLISPLLSLIVLNELDWWVSSQWETFTPNGVKEGNMKGSKGWLSYARKYTNLKDGYVVRYADDFKIMCRSYTDAQRYYHATIDFLKSRLKLDISPEKSKVVNLRKNSSDFLGFKIKVLPKGKTRYGYIAKTDMSDKAIKKVTAELKAKVINIRKHTTVGRINAYNMAVIGIQNYYCIATNIYNNLTDVNYALLPTFRTRLSCIRSTIPFAETPYEFQQKTVGIKKETKIITVGKMPLLPLTGVHHKHPINFSQDITSYTAKGREKIHKSVQCVETQKLRNVMKYRNPNESIEFNDNSISAYLVQQGNCYVMGNRLNAHQMKCIRKIPVGEGGTDKHTNIAFISEKIWRAVMTEDISETIRIMKKFDMDDKQRRRFNRLRENYGLLPIKKR
;
A
#
# COMPACT_ATOMS: atom_id res chain seq x y z
N MET A 1 -7.91 -3.28 -18.72
CA MET A 1 -6.54 -3.01 -18.21
C MET A 1 -5.82 -4.25 -17.67
N GLN A 2 -6.44 -5.14 -16.85
CA GLN A 2 -5.70 -6.26 -16.26
C GLN A 2 -4.95 -7.12 -17.28
N LYS A 3 -5.61 -7.46 -18.42
CA LYS A 3 -4.94 -8.21 -19.49
C LYS A 3 -3.73 -7.47 -20.07
N ALA A 4 -3.85 -6.16 -20.29
CA ALA A 4 -2.72 -5.35 -20.75
C ALA A 4 -1.56 -5.31 -19.73
N PHE A 5 -1.86 -5.22 -18.43
CA PHE A 5 -0.82 -5.28 -17.39
C PHE A 5 -0.14 -6.65 -17.31
N ASP A 6 -0.90 -7.74 -17.47
CA ASP A 6 -0.36 -9.10 -17.50
C ASP A 6 0.58 -9.28 -18.74
N GLU A 7 0.17 -8.74 -19.89
CA GLU A 7 0.99 -8.76 -21.11
C GLU A 7 2.28 -7.94 -20.97
N LEU A 8 2.19 -6.71 -20.43
CA LEU A 8 3.36 -5.87 -20.15
C LEU A 8 4.33 -6.56 -19.20
N TYR A 9 3.84 -7.17 -18.13
CA TYR A 9 4.64 -7.93 -17.18
C TYR A 9 5.35 -9.11 -17.84
N GLN A 10 4.62 -9.90 -18.65
CA GLN A 10 5.18 -11.08 -19.29
C GLN A 10 6.22 -10.69 -20.37
N GLN A 11 5.93 -9.67 -21.18
CA GLN A 11 6.87 -9.14 -22.17
C GLN A 11 8.15 -8.60 -21.51
N SER A 12 7.99 -7.89 -20.38
CA SER A 12 9.15 -7.40 -19.62
C SER A 12 9.98 -8.55 -19.06
N LYS A 13 9.35 -9.58 -18.52
CA LYS A 13 10.03 -10.77 -18.03
C LYS A 13 10.85 -11.46 -19.12
N ASN A 14 10.35 -11.44 -20.37
CA ASN A 14 11.02 -11.97 -21.54
C ASN A 14 12.13 -11.05 -22.11
N GLY A 15 12.36 -9.88 -21.50
CA GLY A 15 13.44 -8.97 -21.93
C GLY A 15 13.06 -8.00 -23.05
N ASN A 16 11.80 -7.91 -23.43
CA ASN A 16 11.34 -7.03 -24.50
C ASN A 16 11.47 -5.55 -24.15
N ASN A 17 11.62 -4.71 -25.18
CA ASN A 17 11.60 -3.26 -25.08
C ASN A 17 10.19 -2.73 -25.38
N PHE A 18 9.85 -1.60 -24.78
CA PHE A 18 8.53 -1.00 -24.86
C PHE A 18 8.60 0.36 -25.55
N TYR A 19 7.77 0.52 -26.55
CA TYR A 19 7.57 1.73 -27.33
C TYR A 19 6.09 2.11 -27.28
N LYS A 20 5.72 3.34 -27.61
CA LYS A 20 4.34 3.83 -27.70
C LYS A 20 3.49 3.58 -26.42
N LEU A 21 4.14 3.64 -25.26
CA LEU A 21 3.45 3.43 -23.97
C LEU A 21 2.40 4.50 -23.68
N LEU A 22 2.54 5.71 -24.26
CA LEU A 22 1.54 6.77 -24.14
C LEU A 22 0.17 6.37 -24.70
N GLU A 23 0.12 5.48 -25.70
CA GLU A 23 -1.15 4.95 -26.23
C GLU A 23 -1.88 4.14 -25.14
N ILE A 24 -1.16 3.31 -24.38
CA ILE A 24 -1.71 2.51 -23.27
C ILE A 24 -2.05 3.42 -22.07
N ILE A 25 -1.20 4.40 -21.77
CA ILE A 25 -1.40 5.36 -20.68
C ILE A 25 -2.66 6.19 -20.93
N GLY A 26 -2.93 6.60 -22.19
CA GLY A 26 -4.09 7.38 -22.60
C GLY A 26 -5.38 6.56 -22.83
N LEU A 27 -5.37 5.24 -22.60
CA LEU A 27 -6.58 4.43 -22.68
C LEU A 27 -7.61 4.88 -21.62
N GLU A 28 -8.86 4.98 -22.03
CA GLU A 28 -9.99 5.34 -21.17
C GLU A 28 -10.02 4.51 -19.89
N GLN A 29 -9.91 3.18 -20.01
CA GLN A 29 -9.92 2.28 -18.86
C GLN A 29 -8.73 2.52 -17.90
N ASN A 30 -7.59 2.98 -18.43
CA ASN A 30 -6.43 3.31 -17.61
C ASN A 30 -6.67 4.60 -16.84
N ILE A 31 -7.22 5.63 -17.48
CA ILE A 31 -7.53 6.93 -16.86
C ILE A 31 -8.59 6.75 -15.76
N CYS A 32 -9.66 6.01 -16.03
CA CYS A 32 -10.69 5.73 -15.04
C CYS A 32 -10.16 4.92 -13.83
N LEU A 33 -9.25 3.97 -14.08
CA LEU A 33 -8.58 3.24 -12.99
C LEU A 33 -7.65 4.16 -12.19
N ALA A 34 -6.97 5.09 -12.85
CA ALA A 34 -6.11 6.08 -12.19
C ALA A 34 -6.93 7.02 -11.28
N TYR A 35 -8.08 7.49 -11.74
CA TYR A 35 -9.02 8.24 -10.90
C TYR A 35 -9.44 7.45 -9.66
N ARG A 36 -9.85 6.19 -9.82
CA ARG A 36 -10.24 5.31 -8.71
C ARG A 36 -9.13 5.16 -7.67
N ASN A 37 -7.90 4.92 -8.11
CA ASN A 37 -6.74 4.78 -7.24
C ASN A 37 -6.40 6.10 -6.54
N LEU A 38 -6.48 7.22 -7.26
CA LEU A 38 -6.18 8.55 -6.72
C LEU A 38 -7.20 8.97 -5.65
N LYS A 39 -8.51 8.76 -5.87
CA LYS A 39 -9.54 9.19 -4.92
C LYS A 39 -9.48 8.45 -3.59
N THR A 40 -8.99 7.21 -3.57
CA THR A 40 -8.83 6.43 -2.35
C THR A 40 -7.59 6.83 -1.55
N ASN A 41 -6.68 7.60 -2.13
CA ASN A 41 -5.48 8.08 -1.46
C ASN A 41 -5.83 9.16 -0.44
N SER A 42 -5.31 9.05 0.80
CA SER A 42 -5.54 10.01 1.88
C SER A 42 -5.14 11.45 1.50
N GLY A 43 -4.13 11.62 0.63
CA GLY A 43 -3.67 12.92 0.13
C GLY A 43 -4.56 13.53 -0.96
N SER A 44 -5.56 12.83 -1.50
CA SER A 44 -6.38 13.31 -2.63
C SER A 44 -7.15 14.61 -2.34
N LYS A 45 -7.47 14.86 -1.06
CA LYS A 45 -8.14 16.07 -0.58
C LYS A 45 -7.19 17.21 -0.23
N THR A 46 -5.88 17.03 -0.40
CA THR A 46 -4.89 18.08 -0.15
C THR A 46 -4.62 18.81 -1.46
N ALA A 47 -4.88 20.11 -1.51
CA ALA A 47 -4.70 20.92 -2.70
C ALA A 47 -3.23 21.13 -3.07
N GLY A 48 -2.92 21.24 -4.36
CA GLY A 48 -1.66 21.74 -4.89
C GLY A 48 -1.55 23.26 -4.81
N THR A 49 -0.76 23.86 -5.69
CA THR A 49 -0.62 25.31 -5.84
C THR A 49 -1.87 25.95 -6.48
N ASP A 50 -2.61 25.16 -7.29
CA ASP A 50 -3.85 25.57 -7.96
C ASP A 50 -5.10 25.58 -7.06
N GLY A 51 -4.96 25.19 -5.79
CA GLY A 51 -6.06 25.09 -4.84
C GLY A 51 -7.02 23.92 -5.09
N LYS A 52 -6.85 23.14 -6.18
CA LYS A 52 -7.75 22.07 -6.58
C LYS A 52 -7.45 20.74 -5.89
N THR A 53 -8.50 19.94 -5.69
CA THR A 53 -8.48 18.64 -5.04
C THR A 53 -9.22 17.59 -5.90
N ILE A 54 -9.33 16.36 -5.42
CA ILE A 54 -10.12 15.33 -6.10
C ILE A 54 -11.61 15.68 -6.20
N GLU A 55 -12.12 16.53 -5.28
CA GLU A 55 -13.53 16.95 -5.30
C GLU A 55 -13.86 17.78 -6.57
N ASP A 56 -12.87 18.50 -7.11
CA ASP A 56 -13.01 19.31 -8.34
C ASP A 56 -13.07 18.43 -9.61
N ILE A 57 -12.51 17.24 -9.57
CA ILE A 57 -12.57 16.28 -10.70
C ILE A 57 -13.82 15.42 -10.63
N LYS A 58 -14.29 15.11 -9.44
CA LYS A 58 -15.35 14.16 -9.14
C LYS A 58 -16.67 14.45 -9.88
N GLY A 59 -17.01 15.72 -10.07
CA GLY A 59 -18.23 16.17 -10.74
C GLY A 59 -18.16 16.15 -12.26
N LEU A 60 -16.96 16.05 -12.85
CA LEU A 60 -16.77 16.02 -14.28
C LEU A 60 -17.23 14.69 -14.88
N SER A 61 -17.71 14.72 -16.11
CA SER A 61 -18.05 13.49 -16.85
C SER A 61 -16.79 12.68 -17.17
N ASP A 62 -16.96 11.38 -17.38
CA ASP A 62 -15.88 10.51 -17.86
C ASP A 62 -15.20 11.10 -19.09
N ARG A 63 -16.01 11.61 -20.03
CA ARG A 63 -15.52 12.20 -21.28
C ARG A 63 -14.61 13.39 -21.05
N GLU A 64 -15.03 14.34 -20.21
CA GLU A 64 -14.23 15.54 -19.89
C GLU A 64 -12.90 15.18 -19.24
N VAL A 65 -12.92 14.22 -18.29
CA VAL A 65 -11.68 13.78 -17.62
C VAL A 65 -10.75 13.10 -18.62
N ILE A 66 -11.25 12.22 -19.47
CA ILE A 66 -10.46 11.49 -20.46
C ILE A 66 -9.85 12.45 -21.48
N GLU A 67 -10.65 13.38 -22.04
CA GLU A 67 -10.19 14.37 -23.00
C GLU A 67 -9.13 15.29 -22.39
N THR A 68 -9.33 15.75 -21.15
CA THR A 68 -8.37 16.59 -20.42
C THR A 68 -7.03 15.85 -20.23
N VAL A 69 -7.05 14.62 -19.75
CA VAL A 69 -5.82 13.82 -19.56
C VAL A 69 -5.11 13.57 -20.89
N ARG A 70 -5.84 13.23 -21.95
CA ARG A 70 -5.26 13.01 -23.28
C ARG A 70 -4.63 14.28 -23.85
N LYS A 71 -5.30 15.43 -23.71
CA LYS A 71 -4.77 16.72 -24.11
C LYS A 71 -3.46 17.03 -23.38
N GLN A 72 -3.44 16.85 -22.06
CA GLN A 72 -2.23 17.07 -21.27
C GLN A 72 -1.12 16.07 -21.61
N LEU A 73 -1.41 14.81 -21.87
CA LEU A 73 -0.39 13.83 -22.31
C LEU A 73 0.20 14.13 -23.68
N ALA A 74 -0.56 14.81 -24.56
CA ALA A 74 -0.07 15.22 -25.88
C ALA A 74 0.97 16.36 -25.77
N ASP A 75 0.73 17.30 -24.88
CA ASP A 75 1.64 18.43 -24.59
C ASP A 75 1.66 18.70 -23.07
N TYR A 76 2.51 17.96 -22.40
CA TYR A 76 2.56 17.96 -20.95
C TYR A 76 3.40 19.11 -20.38
N HIS A 77 2.76 19.94 -19.59
CA HIS A 77 3.40 21.01 -18.81
C HIS A 77 2.96 20.89 -17.35
N PRO A 78 3.84 20.39 -16.46
CA PRO A 78 3.50 20.25 -15.04
C PRO A 78 3.31 21.64 -14.40
N GLN A 79 2.35 21.74 -13.49
CA GLN A 79 2.21 22.91 -12.64
C GLN A 79 3.27 22.89 -11.53
N SER A 80 3.48 24.03 -10.87
CA SER A 80 4.40 24.12 -9.74
C SER A 80 3.94 23.23 -8.60
N VAL A 81 4.91 22.72 -7.84
CA VAL A 81 4.71 21.80 -6.71
C VAL A 81 4.70 22.61 -5.43
N ARG A 82 3.61 22.52 -4.64
CA ARG A 82 3.51 23.19 -3.35
C ARG A 82 4.43 22.53 -2.31
N ARG A 83 5.28 23.32 -1.66
CA ARG A 83 6.20 22.85 -0.62
C ARG A 83 5.55 22.88 0.76
N VAL A 84 5.56 21.76 1.47
CA VAL A 84 5.11 21.64 2.86
C VAL A 84 6.18 20.98 3.71
N LEU A 85 6.52 21.60 4.86
CA LEU A 85 7.51 21.08 5.79
C LEU A 85 6.82 20.27 6.89
N ILE A 86 7.03 18.95 6.89
CA ILE A 86 6.47 18.04 7.91
C ILE A 86 7.51 17.73 8.98
N PRO A 87 7.22 17.90 10.29
CA PRO A 87 8.15 17.54 11.36
C PRO A 87 8.55 16.06 11.32
N LYS A 88 9.84 15.76 11.49
CA LYS A 88 10.29 14.38 11.68
C LYS A 88 10.03 13.96 13.12
N PRO A 89 9.32 12.84 13.37
CA PRO A 89 9.10 12.35 14.72
C PRO A 89 10.42 12.16 15.49
N GLY A 90 10.53 12.79 16.67
CA GLY A 90 11.72 12.67 17.54
C GLY A 90 12.96 13.45 17.06
N SER A 91 12.79 14.48 16.25
CA SER A 91 13.86 15.35 15.75
C SER A 91 13.30 16.73 15.43
N ASP A 92 14.09 17.78 15.63
CA ASP A 92 13.73 19.17 15.22
C ASP A 92 13.80 19.37 13.70
N LYS A 93 14.32 18.39 12.96
CA LYS A 93 14.40 18.41 11.50
C LYS A 93 13.02 18.23 10.86
N LYS A 94 12.76 18.95 9.79
CA LYS A 94 11.54 18.83 8.97
C LYS A 94 11.84 18.06 7.68
N ARG A 95 10.84 17.40 7.14
CA ARG A 95 10.87 16.78 5.81
C ARG A 95 10.19 17.72 4.82
N PRO A 96 10.84 18.10 3.73
CA PRO A 96 10.20 18.83 2.65
C PRO A 96 9.32 17.88 1.85
N LEU A 97 8.00 18.05 1.92
CA LEU A 97 7.03 17.34 1.11
C LEU A 97 6.63 18.22 -0.08
N GLY A 98 6.68 17.69 -1.29
CA GLY A 98 6.18 18.35 -2.48
C GLY A 98 4.78 17.81 -2.82
N ILE A 99 3.79 18.68 -2.93
CA ILE A 99 2.41 18.31 -3.27
C ILE A 99 2.13 18.82 -4.70
N PRO A 100 2.14 17.94 -5.72
CA PRO A 100 1.74 18.31 -7.08
C PRO A 100 0.25 18.63 -7.17
N CYS A 101 -0.17 19.41 -8.17
CA CYS A 101 -1.56 19.66 -8.46
C CYS A 101 -2.34 18.38 -8.77
N ILE A 102 -3.65 18.39 -8.56
CA ILE A 102 -4.46 17.14 -8.62
C ILE A 102 -4.44 16.51 -10.02
N TRP A 103 -4.40 17.32 -11.09
CA TRP A 103 -4.31 16.84 -12.45
C TRP A 103 -2.95 16.19 -12.75
N ASP A 104 -1.85 16.77 -12.26
CA ASP A 104 -0.52 16.18 -12.37
C ASP A 104 -0.44 14.85 -11.61
N ARG A 105 -1.09 14.75 -10.44
CA ARG A 105 -1.21 13.48 -9.71
C ARG A 105 -1.99 12.44 -10.50
N LEU A 106 -3.05 12.82 -11.20
CA LEU A 106 -3.83 11.91 -12.04
C LEU A 106 -2.96 11.38 -13.20
N ILE A 107 -2.19 12.25 -13.87
CA ILE A 107 -1.25 11.87 -14.93
C ILE A 107 -0.16 10.95 -14.39
N GLN A 108 0.44 11.30 -13.26
CA GLN A 108 1.44 10.44 -12.60
C GLN A 108 0.87 9.06 -12.26
N GLN A 109 -0.40 8.99 -11.83
CA GLN A 109 -1.07 7.72 -11.56
C GLN A 109 -1.31 6.91 -12.85
N CYS A 110 -1.71 7.57 -13.95
CA CYS A 110 -1.85 6.90 -15.25
C CYS A 110 -0.54 6.30 -15.74
N ILE A 111 0.57 7.01 -15.56
CA ILE A 111 1.92 6.55 -15.92
C ILE A 111 2.36 5.42 -14.98
N LEU A 112 2.21 5.60 -13.66
CA LEU A 112 2.64 4.64 -12.64
C LEU A 112 2.09 3.24 -12.90
N GLN A 113 0.78 3.11 -13.12
CA GLN A 113 0.14 1.81 -13.26
C GLN A 113 0.45 1.07 -14.55
N VAL A 114 0.99 1.77 -15.56
CA VAL A 114 1.53 1.16 -16.79
C VAL A 114 3.00 0.79 -16.65
N LEU A 115 3.80 1.61 -15.93
CA LEU A 115 5.21 1.32 -15.73
C LEU A 115 5.46 0.24 -14.67
N GLU A 116 4.61 0.14 -13.66
CA GLU A 116 4.79 -0.81 -12.56
C GLU A 116 4.88 -2.27 -13.05
N PRO A 117 3.97 -2.82 -13.89
CA PRO A 117 4.10 -4.17 -14.42
C PRO A 117 5.35 -4.37 -15.29
N ILE A 118 5.87 -3.32 -15.94
CA ILE A 118 7.12 -3.39 -16.72
C ILE A 118 8.33 -3.47 -15.80
N CYS A 119 8.33 -2.70 -14.70
CA CYS A 119 9.46 -2.62 -13.77
C CYS A 119 9.51 -3.81 -12.80
N GLU A 120 8.36 -4.35 -12.37
CA GLU A 120 8.27 -5.39 -11.33
C GLU A 120 9.13 -6.62 -11.61
N PRO A 121 9.16 -7.24 -12.81
CA PRO A 121 9.99 -8.41 -13.08
C PRO A 121 11.49 -8.09 -13.19
N LYS A 122 11.86 -6.82 -13.28
CA LYS A 122 13.26 -6.35 -13.37
C LYS A 122 13.86 -6.03 -12.01
N PHE A 123 13.01 -5.84 -10.98
CA PHE A 123 13.47 -5.55 -9.64
C PHE A 123 14.06 -6.79 -8.96
N HIS A 124 15.12 -6.56 -8.19
CA HIS A 124 15.74 -7.61 -7.39
C HIS A 124 14.74 -8.24 -6.41
N ASN A 125 14.83 -9.55 -6.21
CA ASN A 125 13.89 -10.33 -5.40
C ASN A 125 13.81 -9.86 -3.94
N HIS A 126 14.87 -9.32 -3.39
CA HIS A 126 14.98 -8.89 -1.98
C HIS A 126 14.90 -7.37 -1.79
N SER A 127 14.28 -6.67 -2.75
CA SER A 127 13.77 -5.32 -2.62
C SER A 127 12.28 -5.37 -2.26
N TYR A 128 11.86 -4.77 -1.14
CA TYR A 128 10.52 -4.95 -0.56
C TYR A 128 9.69 -3.67 -0.51
N GLY A 129 10.28 -2.51 -0.18
CA GLY A 129 9.55 -1.25 -0.05
C GLY A 129 8.91 -0.79 -1.37
N PHE A 130 7.74 -0.17 -1.28
CA PHE A 130 6.97 0.38 -2.41
C PHE A 130 6.58 -0.63 -3.50
N ARG A 131 6.65 -1.92 -3.25
CA ARG A 131 6.24 -2.98 -4.17
C ARG A 131 4.97 -3.66 -3.68
N GLN A 132 4.09 -4.01 -4.61
CA GLN A 132 2.82 -4.67 -4.29
C GLN A 132 3.04 -6.00 -3.58
N ASN A 133 2.16 -6.30 -2.63
CA ASN A 133 2.14 -7.54 -1.84
C ASN A 133 3.41 -7.81 -1.00
N ARG A 134 4.34 -6.84 -0.90
CA ARG A 134 5.54 -6.90 -0.06
C ARG A 134 5.43 -5.92 1.10
N ASP A 135 5.91 -6.33 2.25
CA ASP A 135 5.85 -5.53 3.48
C ASP A 135 7.17 -5.56 4.28
N ALA A 136 7.18 -4.84 5.39
CA ALA A 136 8.31 -4.80 6.30
C ALA A 136 8.59 -6.17 6.96
N HIS A 137 7.56 -6.98 7.18
CA HIS A 137 7.69 -8.31 7.76
C HIS A 137 8.52 -9.23 6.88
N HIS A 138 8.32 -9.19 5.56
CA HIS A 138 9.10 -9.97 4.60
C HIS A 138 10.58 -9.59 4.60
N ALA A 139 10.89 -8.27 4.70
CA ALA A 139 12.26 -7.79 4.77
C ALA A 139 12.96 -8.25 6.07
N VAL A 140 12.29 -8.11 7.21
CA VAL A 140 12.81 -8.59 8.52
C VAL A 140 12.95 -10.11 8.51
N SER A 141 11.98 -10.85 7.96
CA SER A 141 12.05 -12.30 7.81
C SER A 141 13.27 -12.76 7.03
N ARG A 142 13.61 -12.05 5.95
CA ARG A 142 14.81 -12.35 5.16
C ARG A 142 16.09 -12.18 5.99
N VAL A 143 16.22 -11.09 6.76
CA VAL A 143 17.37 -10.87 7.65
C VAL A 143 17.48 -11.99 8.69
N VAL A 144 16.36 -12.33 9.35
CA VAL A 144 16.29 -13.43 10.34
C VAL A 144 16.72 -14.76 9.71
N SER A 145 16.27 -15.04 8.48
CA SER A 145 16.65 -16.25 7.75
C SER A 145 18.13 -16.30 7.42
N MET A 146 18.75 -15.17 7.03
CA MET A 146 20.20 -15.09 6.78
C MET A 146 21.02 -15.41 8.03
N VAL A 147 20.58 -14.95 9.19
CA VAL A 147 21.21 -15.27 10.48
C VAL A 147 21.04 -16.77 10.82
N ASN A 148 19.80 -17.25 10.83
CA ASN A 148 19.47 -18.56 11.39
C ASN A 148 19.93 -19.72 10.48
N MET A 149 19.87 -19.54 9.17
CA MET A 149 20.14 -20.60 8.19
C MET A 149 21.54 -20.54 7.59
N TYR A 150 22.17 -19.36 7.54
CA TYR A 150 23.40 -19.15 6.76
C TYR A 150 24.57 -18.55 7.53
N LYS A 151 24.45 -18.31 8.84
CA LYS A 151 25.49 -17.73 9.73
C LYS A 151 25.95 -16.31 9.37
N HIS A 152 25.06 -15.49 8.77
CA HIS A 152 25.37 -14.11 8.44
C HIS A 152 25.21 -13.23 9.68
N TYR A 153 26.26 -13.08 10.46
CA TYR A 153 26.23 -12.38 11.75
C TYR A 153 26.77 -10.96 11.67
N TYR A 154 27.26 -10.55 10.52
CA TYR A 154 27.74 -9.20 10.27
C TYR A 154 26.76 -8.49 9.35
N CYS A 155 26.39 -7.28 9.72
CA CYS A 155 25.46 -6.45 9.00
C CYS A 155 26.14 -5.16 8.58
N VAL A 156 26.11 -4.84 7.31
CA VAL A 156 26.49 -3.55 6.76
C VAL A 156 25.24 -2.69 6.72
N ASP A 157 25.20 -1.64 7.55
CA ASP A 157 24.14 -0.65 7.60
C ASP A 157 24.64 0.60 6.87
N VAL A 158 23.91 1.05 5.85
CA VAL A 158 24.23 2.27 5.10
C VAL A 158 22.98 3.16 5.00
N ASP A 159 23.11 4.40 5.44
CA ASP A 159 22.07 5.43 5.37
C ASP A 159 22.43 6.42 4.25
N ILE A 160 21.60 6.51 3.22
CA ILE A 160 21.82 7.43 2.10
C ILE A 160 21.36 8.83 2.53
N LYS A 161 22.23 9.84 2.36
CA LYS A 161 21.95 11.22 2.75
C LYS A 161 20.90 11.84 1.82
N GLY A 162 19.69 12.12 2.37
CA GLY A 162 18.63 12.82 1.62
C GLY A 162 18.31 12.16 0.29
N PHE A 163 18.09 10.85 0.25
CA PHE A 163 17.98 10.05 -0.97
C PHE A 163 17.07 10.68 -2.02
N PHE A 164 15.80 10.97 -1.66
CA PHE A 164 14.82 11.52 -2.62
C PHE A 164 15.23 12.89 -3.17
N ASP A 165 15.94 13.70 -2.40
CA ASP A 165 16.34 15.04 -2.78
C ASP A 165 17.63 15.06 -3.63
N ASN A 166 18.34 13.92 -3.73
CA ASN A 166 19.63 13.81 -4.42
C ASN A 166 19.64 12.88 -5.64
N VAL A 167 18.49 12.37 -6.08
CA VAL A 167 18.40 11.52 -7.28
C VAL A 167 18.84 12.29 -8.53
N ASN A 168 19.86 11.81 -9.22
CA ASN A 168 20.31 12.42 -10.47
C ASN A 168 19.35 12.13 -11.62
N HIS A 169 18.74 13.18 -12.22
CA HIS A 169 17.73 13.06 -13.28
C HIS A 169 18.25 12.33 -14.52
N GLY A 170 19.44 12.72 -15.00
CA GLY A 170 20.03 12.11 -16.20
C GLY A 170 20.37 10.63 -16.02
N LYS A 171 20.89 10.25 -14.83
CA LYS A 171 21.14 8.85 -14.48
C LYS A 171 19.84 8.05 -14.40
N LEU A 172 18.81 8.56 -13.74
CA LEU A 172 17.51 7.92 -13.64
C LEU A 172 16.87 7.66 -15.02
N LEU A 173 16.87 8.65 -15.90
CA LEU A 173 16.33 8.48 -17.26
C LEU A 173 17.09 7.41 -18.06
N LYS A 174 18.42 7.32 -17.91
CA LYS A 174 19.22 6.24 -18.51
C LYS A 174 18.87 4.87 -17.92
N GLN A 175 18.61 4.80 -16.61
CA GLN A 175 18.19 3.55 -15.95
C GLN A 175 16.80 3.10 -16.45
N ILE A 176 15.83 4.03 -16.58
CA ILE A 176 14.51 3.74 -17.15
C ILE A 176 14.65 3.17 -18.57
N TRP A 177 15.49 3.79 -19.39
CA TRP A 177 15.80 3.30 -20.74
C TRP A 177 16.39 1.89 -20.73
N THR A 178 17.32 1.62 -19.81
CA THR A 178 17.98 0.30 -19.67
C THR A 178 17.01 -0.79 -19.24
N LEU A 179 15.98 -0.46 -18.47
CA LEU A 179 14.90 -1.40 -18.10
C LEU A 179 14.01 -1.79 -19.29
N GLY A 180 14.20 -1.18 -20.47
CA GLY A 180 13.46 -1.46 -21.69
C GLY A 180 12.36 -0.46 -22.02
N ILE A 181 12.17 0.60 -21.23
CA ILE A 181 11.18 1.65 -21.48
C ILE A 181 11.80 2.64 -22.47
N ARG A 182 11.49 2.45 -23.77
CA ARG A 182 12.12 3.19 -24.90
C ARG A 182 11.17 4.15 -25.62
N ASP A 183 10.10 4.53 -24.97
CA ASP A 183 9.20 5.59 -25.45
C ASP A 183 9.81 6.97 -25.10
N LYS A 184 10.38 7.64 -26.10
CA LYS A 184 11.04 8.95 -25.93
C LYS A 184 10.07 10.03 -25.45
N ARG A 185 8.80 10.01 -25.90
CA ARG A 185 7.77 10.97 -25.48
C ARG A 185 7.44 10.79 -24.01
N LEU A 186 7.29 9.55 -23.54
CA LEU A 186 7.09 9.25 -22.13
C LEU A 186 8.29 9.68 -21.27
N LEU A 187 9.51 9.42 -21.72
CA LEU A 187 10.72 9.88 -21.01
C LEU A 187 10.80 11.41 -20.93
N CYS A 188 10.35 12.12 -21.96
CA CYS A 188 10.23 13.58 -21.92
C CYS A 188 9.23 14.01 -20.83
N ILE A 189 8.06 13.38 -20.74
CA ILE A 189 7.07 13.65 -19.69
C ILE A 189 7.67 13.39 -18.30
N ILE A 190 8.33 12.25 -18.09
CA ILE A 190 8.99 11.93 -16.82
C ILE A 190 10.07 12.98 -16.49
N SER A 191 10.84 13.43 -17.47
CA SER A 191 11.83 14.50 -17.30
C SER A 191 11.17 15.82 -16.86
N LYS A 192 10.02 16.20 -17.47
CA LYS A 192 9.26 17.39 -17.11
C LYS A 192 8.70 17.25 -15.67
N ILE A 193 8.21 16.07 -15.27
CA ILE A 193 7.76 15.79 -13.87
C ILE A 193 8.91 15.99 -12.88
N LEU A 194 10.11 15.47 -13.19
CA LEU A 194 11.29 15.62 -12.33
C LEU A 194 11.75 17.06 -12.19
N LYS A 195 11.55 17.88 -13.22
CA LYS A 195 11.92 19.30 -13.30
C LYS A 195 10.73 20.24 -13.00
N SER A 196 9.64 19.72 -12.45
CA SER A 196 8.53 20.60 -12.03
C SER A 196 9.04 21.63 -11.04
N GLU A 197 8.69 22.89 -11.29
CA GLU A 197 9.06 24.00 -10.41
C GLU A 197 8.52 23.75 -9.00
N ILE A 198 9.34 24.05 -8.00
CA ILE A 198 8.95 23.98 -6.59
C ILE A 198 8.67 25.40 -6.12
N GLU A 199 7.47 25.62 -5.62
CA GLU A 199 7.03 26.93 -5.13
C GLU A 199 8.04 27.53 -4.14
N GLY A 200 8.60 28.70 -4.48
CA GLY A 200 9.60 29.39 -3.67
C GLY A 200 11.04 28.85 -3.76
N GLU A 201 11.29 27.74 -4.48
CA GLU A 201 12.63 27.16 -4.62
C GLU A 201 13.11 27.10 -6.09
N GLY A 202 12.20 27.26 -7.08
CA GLY A 202 12.51 27.19 -8.50
C GLY A 202 12.58 25.74 -9.05
N ILE A 203 13.25 25.58 -10.20
CA ILE A 203 13.37 24.29 -10.91
C ILE A 203 14.51 23.47 -10.31
N PRO A 204 14.26 22.25 -9.81
CA PRO A 204 15.30 21.42 -9.22
C PRO A 204 16.20 20.80 -10.31
N ASP A 205 17.50 20.77 -10.07
CA ASP A 205 18.52 20.11 -10.91
C ASP A 205 18.63 18.59 -10.64
N LYS A 206 18.18 18.16 -9.48
CA LYS A 206 18.18 16.78 -8.98
C LYS A 206 17.02 16.54 -8.02
N GLY A 207 16.81 15.28 -7.67
CA GLY A 207 15.78 14.85 -6.71
C GLY A 207 14.48 14.40 -7.39
N THR A 208 13.64 13.77 -6.59
CA THR A 208 12.26 13.42 -6.95
C THR A 208 11.32 14.04 -5.92
N PRO A 209 10.19 14.66 -6.31
CA PRO A 209 9.29 15.29 -5.35
C PRO A 209 8.81 14.28 -4.29
N GLN A 210 9.15 14.52 -3.01
CA GLN A 210 8.62 13.70 -1.92
C GLN A 210 7.11 13.98 -1.77
N GLY A 211 6.27 13.15 -2.36
CA GLY A 211 4.80 13.29 -2.40
C GLY A 211 4.23 13.13 -3.80
N GLY A 212 5.07 13.11 -4.84
CA GLY A 212 4.67 12.66 -6.17
C GLY A 212 4.32 11.17 -6.18
N LEU A 213 3.25 10.79 -6.89
CA LEU A 213 2.80 9.39 -6.92
C LEU A 213 3.77 8.45 -7.63
N ILE A 214 4.50 8.93 -8.61
CA ILE A 214 5.49 8.14 -9.34
C ILE A 214 6.84 8.04 -8.61
N SER A 215 7.14 8.95 -7.67
CA SER A 215 8.44 9.05 -7.00
C SER A 215 8.88 7.75 -6.31
N PRO A 216 7.99 6.97 -5.64
CA PRO A 216 8.36 5.67 -5.07
C PRO A 216 8.87 4.67 -6.12
N LEU A 217 8.23 4.57 -7.30
CA LEU A 217 8.68 3.70 -8.39
C LEU A 217 10.03 4.17 -8.94
N LEU A 218 10.21 5.47 -9.16
CA LEU A 218 11.47 6.04 -9.63
C LEU A 218 12.60 5.78 -8.64
N SER A 219 12.34 5.86 -7.34
CA SER A 219 13.31 5.53 -6.30
C SER A 219 13.74 4.06 -6.32
N LEU A 220 12.80 3.15 -6.58
CA LEU A 220 13.10 1.73 -6.76
C LEU A 220 14.00 1.48 -7.96
N ILE A 221 13.76 2.17 -9.09
CA ILE A 221 14.58 2.07 -10.31
C ILE A 221 16.02 2.50 -10.04
N VAL A 222 16.21 3.62 -9.32
CA VAL A 222 17.56 4.12 -9.00
C VAL A 222 18.37 3.08 -8.21
N LEU A 223 17.80 2.53 -7.14
CA LEU A 223 18.50 1.61 -6.26
C LEU A 223 18.52 0.15 -6.74
N ASN A 224 17.74 -0.19 -7.77
CA ASN A 224 17.75 -1.53 -8.34
C ASN A 224 19.13 -1.90 -8.92
N GLU A 225 19.87 -0.93 -9.43
CA GLU A 225 21.24 -1.12 -9.93
C GLU A 225 22.18 -1.53 -8.79
N LEU A 226 22.02 -0.94 -7.60
CA LEU A 226 22.75 -1.34 -6.39
C LEU A 226 22.40 -2.77 -5.97
N ASP A 227 21.11 -3.11 -5.96
CA ASP A 227 20.66 -4.44 -5.55
C ASP A 227 21.28 -5.54 -6.44
N TRP A 228 21.22 -5.36 -7.75
CA TRP A 228 21.80 -6.32 -8.71
C TRP A 228 23.32 -6.33 -8.65
N TRP A 229 23.97 -5.19 -8.42
CA TRP A 229 25.41 -5.15 -8.26
C TRP A 229 25.88 -5.93 -7.02
N VAL A 230 25.24 -5.73 -5.86
CA VAL A 230 25.55 -6.53 -4.66
C VAL A 230 25.29 -8.01 -4.88
N SER A 231 24.13 -8.34 -5.47
CA SER A 231 23.73 -9.73 -5.74
C SER A 231 24.69 -10.43 -6.74
N SER A 232 25.20 -9.72 -7.73
CA SER A 232 26.15 -10.26 -8.72
C SER A 232 27.51 -10.66 -8.12
N GLN A 233 27.86 -10.12 -6.94
CA GLN A 233 29.12 -10.48 -6.28
C GLN A 233 29.08 -11.87 -5.62
N TRP A 234 27.87 -12.39 -5.32
CA TRP A 234 27.71 -13.66 -4.62
C TRP A 234 26.41 -14.40 -4.96
N GLU A 235 25.25 -13.80 -4.72
CA GLU A 235 23.96 -14.50 -4.74
C GLU A 235 23.57 -15.01 -6.13
N THR A 236 23.80 -14.19 -7.17
CA THR A 236 23.47 -14.49 -8.56
C THR A 236 24.70 -14.81 -9.41
N PHE A 237 25.89 -14.83 -8.82
CA PHE A 237 27.12 -15.17 -9.54
C PHE A 237 27.05 -16.62 -10.06
N THR A 238 27.37 -16.81 -11.33
CA THR A 238 27.49 -18.13 -11.96
C THR A 238 28.89 -18.25 -12.54
N PRO A 239 29.71 -19.22 -12.09
CA PRO A 239 31.05 -19.42 -12.64
C PRO A 239 30.99 -19.85 -14.10
N ASN A 240 31.97 -19.42 -14.89
CA ASN A 240 32.14 -19.88 -16.26
C ASN A 240 32.33 -21.42 -16.29
N GLY A 241 31.65 -22.12 -17.19
CA GLY A 241 31.76 -23.58 -17.37
C GLY A 241 30.84 -24.43 -16.49
N VAL A 242 30.06 -23.84 -15.58
CA VAL A 242 29.06 -24.58 -14.80
C VAL A 242 27.72 -24.55 -15.53
N LYS A 243 27.24 -25.72 -16.00
CA LYS A 243 25.90 -25.85 -16.56
C LYS A 243 24.85 -25.50 -15.52
N GLU A 244 23.86 -24.70 -15.92
CA GLU A 244 22.70 -24.38 -15.08
C GLU A 244 22.02 -25.70 -14.62
N GLY A 245 21.99 -25.94 -13.32
CA GLY A 245 21.36 -27.12 -12.71
C GLY A 245 22.27 -27.96 -11.81
N ASN A 246 23.53 -28.15 -12.12
CA ASN A 246 24.36 -29.15 -11.42
C ASN A 246 25.09 -28.64 -10.16
N MET A 247 25.29 -27.32 -9.97
CA MET A 247 26.04 -26.81 -8.81
C MET A 247 25.46 -25.54 -8.16
N LYS A 248 24.49 -24.87 -8.78
CA LYS A 248 23.90 -23.64 -8.24
C LYS A 248 23.13 -23.97 -6.95
N GLY A 249 23.64 -23.49 -5.81
CA GLY A 249 23.01 -23.72 -4.49
C GLY A 249 23.42 -25.01 -3.78
N SER A 250 24.28 -25.86 -4.37
CA SER A 250 24.81 -27.00 -3.65
C SER A 250 25.71 -26.55 -2.48
N LYS A 251 25.65 -27.28 -1.35
CA LYS A 251 26.53 -26.99 -0.19
C LYS A 251 28.02 -27.07 -0.57
N GLY A 252 28.36 -27.90 -1.55
CA GLY A 252 29.72 -28.06 -2.06
C GLY A 252 30.21 -26.81 -2.78
N TRP A 253 29.43 -26.22 -3.71
CA TRP A 253 29.81 -25.00 -4.41
C TRP A 253 30.05 -23.81 -3.46
N LEU A 254 29.11 -23.54 -2.56
CA LEU A 254 29.26 -22.44 -1.59
C LEU A 254 30.49 -22.63 -0.69
N SER A 255 30.81 -23.86 -0.31
CA SER A 255 32.02 -24.17 0.47
C SER A 255 33.28 -23.95 -0.36
N TYR A 256 33.31 -24.42 -1.60
CA TYR A 256 34.39 -24.23 -2.55
C TYR A 256 34.63 -22.72 -2.82
N ALA A 257 33.56 -22.00 -3.18
CA ALA A 257 33.66 -20.57 -3.47
C ALA A 257 34.24 -19.75 -2.31
N ARG A 258 33.84 -20.07 -1.08
CA ARG A 258 34.37 -19.42 0.13
C ARG A 258 35.86 -19.70 0.37
N LYS A 259 36.31 -20.89 0.00
CA LYS A 259 37.67 -21.35 0.28
C LYS A 259 38.67 -20.97 -0.82
N TYR A 260 38.25 -21.06 -2.07
CA TYR A 260 39.13 -21.02 -3.22
C TYR A 260 38.89 -19.84 -4.16
N THR A 261 37.95 -18.93 -3.87
CA THR A 261 37.69 -17.75 -4.69
C THR A 261 37.77 -16.47 -3.87
N ASN A 262 37.94 -15.33 -4.57
CA ASN A 262 37.89 -13.98 -3.98
C ASN A 262 36.47 -13.40 -3.88
N LEU A 263 35.42 -14.24 -4.14
CA LEU A 263 34.03 -13.83 -4.03
C LEU A 263 33.66 -13.51 -2.58
N LYS A 264 32.87 -12.46 -2.40
CA LYS A 264 32.45 -11.98 -1.07
C LYS A 264 31.06 -12.51 -0.74
N ASP A 265 30.96 -13.25 0.38
CA ASP A 265 29.70 -13.84 0.85
C ASP A 265 28.80 -12.77 1.48
N GLY A 266 27.89 -12.22 0.66
CA GLY A 266 26.99 -11.16 1.09
C GLY A 266 25.64 -11.18 0.36
N TYR A 267 24.57 -10.77 1.06
CA TYR A 267 23.20 -10.74 0.59
C TYR A 267 22.54 -9.40 0.91
N VAL A 268 21.93 -8.77 -0.08
CA VAL A 268 21.19 -7.53 0.10
C VAL A 268 19.77 -7.78 0.57
N VAL A 269 19.29 -6.95 1.49
CA VAL A 269 17.89 -6.86 1.90
C VAL A 269 17.53 -5.39 1.96
N ARG A 270 16.62 -4.93 1.10
CA ARG A 270 16.30 -3.51 0.98
C ARG A 270 14.79 -3.23 1.14
N TYR A 271 14.49 -2.16 1.86
CA TYR A 271 13.16 -1.59 1.98
C TYR A 271 13.21 -0.09 1.67
N ALA A 272 12.84 0.32 0.46
CA ALA A 272 13.03 1.68 -0.06
C ALA A 272 14.51 2.10 -0.05
N ASP A 273 14.86 3.13 0.71
CA ASP A 273 16.21 3.64 0.92
C ASP A 273 16.95 2.99 2.11
N ASP A 274 16.22 2.29 2.99
CA ASP A 274 16.80 1.54 4.11
C ASP A 274 17.21 0.13 3.65
N PHE A 275 18.51 -0.17 3.66
CA PHE A 275 19.00 -1.47 3.24
C PHE A 275 20.12 -2.01 4.13
N LYS A 276 20.26 -3.32 4.09
CA LYS A 276 21.29 -4.06 4.80
C LYS A 276 22.00 -5.04 3.88
N ILE A 277 23.32 -5.17 4.03
CA ILE A 277 24.06 -6.27 3.40
C ILE A 277 24.49 -7.22 4.51
N MET A 278 23.95 -8.44 4.45
CA MET A 278 24.22 -9.47 5.45
C MET A 278 25.43 -10.29 5.04
N CYS A 279 26.48 -10.29 5.87
CA CYS A 279 27.75 -10.95 5.60
C CYS A 279 28.07 -12.00 6.66
N ARG A 280 28.85 -13.00 6.26
CA ARG A 280 29.29 -14.07 7.13
C ARG A 280 30.54 -13.71 7.92
N SER A 281 31.48 -12.99 7.33
CA SER A 281 32.73 -12.55 7.95
C SER A 281 32.80 -11.04 8.10
N TYR A 282 33.62 -10.59 9.07
CA TYR A 282 33.90 -9.16 9.26
C TYR A 282 34.64 -8.57 8.05
N THR A 283 35.57 -9.32 7.50
CA THR A 283 36.37 -8.89 6.34
C THR A 283 35.47 -8.65 5.11
N ASP A 284 34.53 -9.55 4.83
CA ASP A 284 33.57 -9.35 3.74
C ASP A 284 32.66 -8.15 4.00
N ALA A 285 32.20 -7.98 5.24
CA ALA A 285 31.38 -6.84 5.61
C ALA A 285 32.11 -5.50 5.41
N GLN A 286 33.38 -5.40 5.76
CA GLN A 286 34.20 -4.21 5.52
C GLN A 286 34.40 -3.95 4.02
N ARG A 287 34.69 -4.98 3.25
CA ARG A 287 34.81 -4.87 1.78
C ARG A 287 33.51 -4.37 1.15
N TYR A 288 32.36 -4.93 1.55
CA TYR A 288 31.04 -4.46 1.07
C TYR A 288 30.78 -3.02 1.51
N TYR A 289 31.11 -2.65 2.73
CA TYR A 289 30.92 -1.30 3.23
C TYR A 289 31.63 -0.26 2.34
N HIS A 290 32.94 -0.42 2.14
CA HIS A 290 33.70 0.52 1.32
C HIS A 290 33.30 0.49 -0.17
N ALA A 291 33.10 -0.68 -0.74
CA ALA A 291 32.69 -0.81 -2.14
C ALA A 291 31.28 -0.25 -2.39
N THR A 292 30.36 -0.37 -1.41
CA THR A 292 29.01 0.21 -1.51
C THR A 292 29.06 1.73 -1.47
N ILE A 293 29.89 2.33 -0.62
CA ILE A 293 30.08 3.79 -0.57
C ILE A 293 30.61 4.29 -1.90
N ASP A 294 31.65 3.64 -2.44
CA ASP A 294 32.20 4.01 -3.73
C ASP A 294 31.18 3.86 -4.87
N PHE A 295 30.44 2.76 -4.90
CA PHE A 295 29.38 2.53 -5.90
C PHE A 295 28.29 3.61 -5.83
N LEU A 296 27.79 3.94 -4.63
CA LEU A 296 26.79 4.99 -4.44
C LEU A 296 27.30 6.33 -4.97
N LYS A 297 28.53 6.70 -4.62
CA LYS A 297 29.13 7.98 -4.99
C LYS A 297 29.48 8.03 -6.50
N SER A 298 30.22 7.06 -6.99
CA SER A 298 30.73 7.05 -8.36
C SER A 298 29.64 6.76 -9.38
N ARG A 299 28.82 5.75 -9.12
CA ARG A 299 27.86 5.20 -10.07
C ARG A 299 26.47 5.85 -9.97
N LEU A 300 25.95 6.07 -8.76
CA LEU A 300 24.62 6.61 -8.55
C LEU A 300 24.61 8.11 -8.21
N LYS A 301 25.77 8.71 -7.95
CA LYS A 301 25.92 10.13 -7.55
C LYS A 301 25.17 10.44 -6.25
N LEU A 302 25.23 9.50 -5.30
CA LEU A 302 24.59 9.59 -3.99
C LEU A 302 25.64 9.54 -2.88
N ASP A 303 25.47 10.40 -1.88
CA ASP A 303 26.32 10.42 -0.68
C ASP A 303 25.66 9.66 0.47
N ILE A 304 26.48 9.14 1.38
CA ILE A 304 26.01 8.49 2.61
C ILE A 304 26.01 9.46 3.80
N SER A 305 25.32 9.07 4.88
CA SER A 305 25.44 9.68 6.21
C SER A 305 26.47 8.89 7.03
N PRO A 306 27.72 9.35 7.15
CA PRO A 306 28.78 8.57 7.81
C PRO A 306 28.45 8.24 9.27
N GLU A 307 27.79 9.17 9.97
CA GLU A 307 27.40 9.02 11.37
C GLU A 307 26.37 7.90 11.63
N LYS A 308 25.65 7.46 10.59
CA LYS A 308 24.65 6.39 10.66
C LYS A 308 25.07 5.13 9.94
N SER A 309 26.11 5.22 9.11
CA SER A 309 26.58 4.08 8.31
C SER A 309 27.68 3.33 9.05
N LYS A 310 27.53 2.01 9.21
CA LYS A 310 28.47 1.20 10.01
C LYS A 310 28.40 -0.28 9.70
N VAL A 311 29.44 -1.01 10.07
CA VAL A 311 29.45 -2.47 10.11
C VAL A 311 29.15 -2.95 11.53
N VAL A 312 28.11 -3.78 11.70
CA VAL A 312 27.65 -4.27 13.00
C VAL A 312 27.87 -5.78 13.13
N ASN A 313 28.53 -6.21 14.21
CA ASN A 313 28.54 -7.61 14.62
C ASN A 313 27.31 -7.88 15.48
N LEU A 314 26.31 -8.56 14.93
CA LEU A 314 25.02 -8.83 15.58
C LEU A 314 25.12 -9.73 16.82
N ARG A 315 26.24 -10.47 17.02
CA ARG A 315 26.48 -11.25 18.24
C ARG A 315 26.90 -10.37 19.40
N LYS A 316 27.53 -9.21 19.13
CA LYS A 316 27.95 -8.24 20.14
C LYS A 316 26.94 -7.11 20.31
N ASN A 317 26.51 -6.52 19.21
CA ASN A 317 25.65 -5.36 19.15
C ASN A 317 24.33 -5.68 18.43
N SER A 318 23.34 -4.81 18.55
CA SER A 318 22.11 -4.87 17.77
C SER A 318 22.15 -3.92 16.58
N SER A 319 21.36 -4.21 15.54
CA SER A 319 21.09 -3.31 14.43
C SER A 319 19.59 -3.07 14.31
N ASP A 320 19.21 -1.80 14.13
CA ASP A 320 17.81 -1.41 13.91
C ASP A 320 17.45 -1.56 12.42
N PHE A 321 16.27 -2.11 12.15
CA PHE A 321 15.72 -2.22 10.80
C PHE A 321 14.20 -2.13 10.84
N LEU A 322 13.62 -1.15 10.16
CA LEU A 322 12.16 -0.98 10.05
C LEU A 322 11.43 -0.96 11.40
N GLY A 323 12.02 -0.33 12.40
CA GLY A 323 11.45 -0.28 13.75
C GLY A 323 11.68 -1.51 14.62
N PHE A 324 12.38 -2.52 14.10
CA PHE A 324 12.82 -3.69 14.87
C PHE A 324 14.30 -3.58 15.21
N LYS A 325 14.67 -4.03 16.41
CA LYS A 325 16.05 -4.21 16.87
C LYS A 325 16.40 -5.68 16.71
N ILE A 326 17.43 -5.98 15.92
CA ILE A 326 17.88 -7.33 15.60
C ILE A 326 19.17 -7.62 16.32
N LYS A 327 19.26 -8.71 17.09
CA LYS A 327 20.43 -9.18 17.78
C LYS A 327 20.56 -10.70 17.64
N VAL A 328 21.77 -11.21 17.68
CA VAL A 328 22.05 -12.66 17.62
C VAL A 328 22.47 -13.12 19.01
N LEU A 329 21.75 -14.12 19.53
CA LEU A 329 22.00 -14.70 20.85
C LEU A 329 22.38 -16.17 20.75
N PRO A 330 23.19 -16.71 21.69
CA PRO A 330 23.48 -18.13 21.74
C PRO A 330 22.23 -18.94 22.07
N LYS A 331 22.07 -20.10 21.43
CA LYS A 331 20.99 -21.05 21.69
C LYS A 331 21.44 -22.47 21.32
N GLY A 332 21.75 -23.30 22.31
CA GLY A 332 22.41 -24.60 22.15
C GLY A 332 21.72 -25.60 21.21
N LYS A 333 20.39 -25.66 21.21
CA LYS A 333 19.61 -26.60 20.37
C LYS A 333 19.35 -26.11 18.94
N THR A 334 20.16 -25.16 18.42
CA THR A 334 20.03 -24.67 17.04
C THR A 334 21.15 -25.22 16.18
N ARG A 335 20.91 -25.31 14.84
CA ARG A 335 21.87 -25.82 13.86
C ARG A 335 23.28 -25.23 13.97
N TYR A 336 23.40 -23.98 14.41
CA TYR A 336 24.65 -23.23 14.45
C TYR A 336 24.99 -22.65 15.84
N GLY A 337 24.24 -23.05 16.88
CA GLY A 337 24.43 -22.55 18.25
C GLY A 337 23.99 -21.10 18.48
N TYR A 338 23.37 -20.45 17.49
CA TYR A 338 22.94 -19.05 17.56
C TYR A 338 21.58 -18.87 16.89
N ILE A 339 20.83 -17.85 17.33
CA ILE A 339 19.53 -17.47 16.76
C ILE A 339 19.38 -15.94 16.73
N ALA A 340 18.73 -15.43 15.69
CA ALA A 340 18.27 -14.05 15.67
C ALA A 340 17.13 -13.85 16.66
N LYS A 341 17.23 -12.80 17.47
CA LYS A 341 16.18 -12.29 18.32
C LYS A 341 15.81 -10.90 17.87
N THR A 342 14.50 -10.64 17.82
CA THR A 342 13.94 -9.37 17.39
C THR A 342 13.10 -8.76 18.48
N ASP A 343 13.33 -7.47 18.73
CA ASP A 343 12.60 -6.61 19.66
C ASP A 343 12.05 -5.40 18.91
N MET A 344 11.14 -4.64 19.52
CA MET A 344 10.85 -3.29 19.07
C MET A 344 12.10 -2.41 19.30
N SER A 345 12.44 -1.55 18.33
CA SER A 345 13.55 -0.61 18.53
C SER A 345 13.20 0.43 19.61
N ASP A 346 14.22 0.98 20.28
CA ASP A 346 14.01 1.97 21.36
C ASP A 346 13.27 3.21 20.85
N LYS A 347 13.52 3.60 19.60
CA LYS A 347 12.80 4.68 18.92
C LYS A 347 11.32 4.32 18.69
N ALA A 348 11.05 3.08 18.33
CA ALA A 348 9.69 2.59 18.14
C ALA A 348 8.91 2.56 19.46
N ILE A 349 9.51 2.07 20.54
CA ILE A 349 8.89 2.06 21.88
C ILE A 349 8.53 3.49 22.30
N LYS A 350 9.46 4.45 22.19
CA LYS A 350 9.21 5.86 22.52
C LYS A 350 8.07 6.44 21.68
N LYS A 351 8.09 6.22 20.36
CA LYS A 351 7.04 6.70 19.44
C LYS A 351 5.66 6.13 19.78
N VAL A 352 5.56 4.83 19.96
CA VAL A 352 4.31 4.12 20.28
C VAL A 352 3.77 4.61 21.62
N THR A 353 4.63 4.75 22.63
CA THR A 353 4.23 5.26 23.96
C THR A 353 3.68 6.68 23.87
N ALA A 354 4.34 7.57 23.13
CA ALA A 354 3.89 8.96 22.94
C ALA A 354 2.54 9.02 22.19
N GLU A 355 2.39 8.23 21.12
CA GLU A 355 1.15 8.15 20.34
C GLU A 355 -0.03 7.70 21.20
N LEU A 356 0.12 6.61 21.94
CA LEU A 356 -0.95 6.08 22.78
C LEU A 356 -1.28 7.03 23.94
N LYS A 357 -0.28 7.67 24.57
CA LYS A 357 -0.51 8.73 25.57
C LYS A 357 -1.37 9.86 25.00
N ALA A 358 -1.05 10.35 23.81
CA ALA A 358 -1.82 11.40 23.15
C ALA A 358 -3.27 10.98 22.89
N LYS A 359 -3.49 9.73 22.45
CA LYS A 359 -4.86 9.20 22.24
C LYS A 359 -5.66 9.10 23.55
N VAL A 360 -5.05 8.66 24.64
CA VAL A 360 -5.68 8.63 25.97
C VAL A 360 -6.06 10.04 26.43
N ILE A 361 -5.17 11.01 26.28
CA ILE A 361 -5.46 12.42 26.59
C ILE A 361 -6.62 12.95 25.74
N ASN A 362 -6.68 12.58 24.46
CA ASN A 362 -7.77 12.98 23.56
C ASN A 362 -9.13 12.36 23.97
N ILE A 363 -9.15 11.13 24.49
CA ILE A 363 -10.37 10.52 25.05
C ILE A 363 -10.86 11.37 26.22
N ARG A 364 -9.98 11.83 27.12
CA ARG A 364 -10.37 12.66 28.25
C ARG A 364 -10.94 14.01 27.83
N LYS A 365 -10.34 14.67 26.83
CA LYS A 365 -10.80 15.99 26.35
C LYS A 365 -12.23 15.95 25.81
N HIS A 366 -12.58 14.90 25.06
CA HIS A 366 -13.92 14.68 24.51
C HIS A 366 -14.18 13.19 24.43
N THR A 367 -14.95 12.66 25.34
CA THR A 367 -15.29 11.25 25.41
C THR A 367 -16.32 10.88 24.34
N THR A 368 -15.85 10.41 23.19
CA THR A 368 -16.70 9.98 22.08
C THR A 368 -16.31 8.56 21.65
N VAL A 369 -17.28 7.81 21.10
CA VAL A 369 -17.05 6.47 20.51
C VAL A 369 -15.93 6.51 19.47
N GLY A 370 -15.88 7.55 18.62
CA GLY A 370 -14.86 7.70 17.59
C GLY A 370 -13.44 7.79 18.16
N ARG A 371 -13.22 8.46 19.29
CA ARG A 371 -11.89 8.58 19.93
C ARG A 371 -11.46 7.29 20.63
N ILE A 372 -12.41 6.58 21.25
CA ILE A 372 -12.14 5.26 21.84
C ILE A 372 -11.75 4.28 20.74
N ASN A 373 -12.50 4.27 19.63
CA ASN A 373 -12.16 3.45 18.46
C ASN A 373 -10.80 3.84 17.85
N ALA A 374 -10.45 5.14 17.81
CA ALA A 374 -9.14 5.59 17.34
C ALA A 374 -7.98 5.08 18.20
N TYR A 375 -8.17 4.94 19.52
CA TYR A 375 -7.22 4.27 20.41
C TYR A 375 -7.14 2.76 20.10
N ASN A 376 -8.29 2.08 20.04
CA ASN A 376 -8.35 0.64 19.77
C ASN A 376 -7.72 0.27 18.40
N MET A 377 -7.98 1.06 17.37
CA MET A 377 -7.37 0.87 16.04
C MET A 377 -5.85 1.08 16.06
N ALA A 378 -5.36 2.03 16.86
CA ALA A 378 -3.91 2.21 17.03
C ALA A 378 -3.27 0.99 17.71
N VAL A 379 -3.91 0.45 18.77
CA VAL A 379 -3.44 -0.78 19.44
C VAL A 379 -3.38 -1.94 18.46
N ILE A 380 -4.44 -2.17 17.67
CA ILE A 380 -4.48 -3.22 16.64
C ILE A 380 -3.35 -3.03 15.62
N GLY A 381 -3.15 -1.80 15.15
CA GLY A 381 -2.08 -1.48 14.20
C GLY A 381 -0.68 -1.79 14.75
N ILE A 382 -0.42 -1.42 16.01
CA ILE A 382 0.84 -1.69 16.71
C ILE A 382 1.04 -3.20 16.89
N GLN A 383 0.03 -3.91 17.39
CA GLN A 383 0.08 -5.36 17.57
C GLN A 383 0.34 -6.08 16.24
N ASN A 384 -0.38 -5.72 15.17
CA ASN A 384 -0.22 -6.33 13.85
C ASN A 384 1.17 -6.05 13.25
N TYR A 385 1.70 -4.84 13.42
CA TYR A 385 3.01 -4.49 12.87
C TYR A 385 4.15 -5.19 13.62
N TYR A 386 4.12 -5.22 14.95
CA TYR A 386 5.21 -5.77 15.77
C TYR A 386 5.04 -7.24 16.17
N CYS A 387 3.96 -7.92 15.76
CA CYS A 387 3.70 -9.33 16.14
C CYS A 387 4.82 -10.30 15.74
N ILE A 388 5.68 -9.95 14.78
CA ILE A 388 6.84 -10.76 14.37
C ILE A 388 8.09 -10.56 15.26
N ALA A 389 8.08 -9.57 16.18
CA ALA A 389 9.16 -9.42 17.15
C ALA A 389 9.14 -10.59 18.15
N THR A 390 10.29 -11.22 18.34
CA THR A 390 10.41 -12.41 19.22
C THR A 390 9.94 -12.12 20.64
N ASN A 391 10.24 -10.93 21.16
CA ASN A 391 9.94 -10.52 22.53
C ASN A 391 8.79 -9.51 22.59
N ILE A 392 7.86 -9.57 21.65
CA ILE A 392 6.75 -8.59 21.51
C ILE A 392 5.95 -8.41 22.82
N TYR A 393 5.68 -9.49 23.54
CA TYR A 393 4.95 -9.41 24.79
C TYR A 393 5.67 -8.53 25.81
N ASN A 394 6.96 -8.73 26.02
CA ASN A 394 7.76 -7.94 26.97
C ASN A 394 7.83 -6.46 26.50
N ASN A 395 8.09 -6.23 25.22
CA ASN A 395 8.15 -4.86 24.69
C ASN A 395 6.81 -4.10 24.88
N LEU A 396 5.68 -4.75 24.64
CA LEU A 396 4.37 -4.13 24.86
C LEU A 396 3.99 -4.03 26.34
N THR A 397 4.52 -4.92 27.19
CA THR A 397 4.38 -4.79 28.63
C THR A 397 5.09 -3.54 29.14
N ASP A 398 6.31 -3.26 28.67
CA ASP A 398 7.06 -2.04 29.02
C ASP A 398 6.30 -0.77 28.59
N VAL A 399 5.76 -0.77 27.35
CA VAL A 399 4.91 0.33 26.87
C VAL A 399 3.67 0.48 27.75
N ASN A 400 3.01 -0.62 28.13
CA ASN A 400 1.82 -0.60 28.98
C ASN A 400 2.13 -0.01 30.35
N TYR A 401 3.25 -0.40 30.99
CA TYR A 401 3.71 0.22 32.24
C TYR A 401 3.88 1.73 32.11
N ALA A 402 4.48 2.21 31.03
CA ALA A 402 4.66 3.63 30.77
C ALA A 402 3.34 4.38 30.51
N LEU A 403 2.25 3.68 30.17
CA LEU A 403 0.90 4.24 29.98
C LEU A 403 0.07 4.27 31.27
N LEU A 404 0.33 3.39 32.25
CA LEU A 404 -0.47 3.27 33.46
C LEU A 404 -0.68 4.60 34.21
N PRO A 405 0.34 5.46 34.42
CA PRO A 405 0.11 6.77 35.05
C PRO A 405 -0.89 7.62 34.26
N THR A 406 -0.81 7.61 32.93
CA THR A 406 -1.71 8.37 32.05
C THR A 406 -3.16 7.85 32.15
N PHE A 407 -3.36 6.54 32.19
CA PHE A 407 -4.69 5.97 32.41
C PHE A 407 -5.24 6.35 33.79
N ARG A 408 -4.40 6.28 34.84
CA ARG A 408 -4.79 6.61 36.20
C ARG A 408 -5.19 8.08 36.36
N THR A 409 -4.37 9.01 35.82
CA THR A 409 -4.59 10.45 35.97
C THR A 409 -5.65 11.01 35.01
N ARG A 410 -5.66 10.57 33.74
CA ARG A 410 -6.52 11.15 32.72
C ARG A 410 -7.91 10.52 32.64
N LEU A 411 -8.04 9.25 32.97
CA LEU A 411 -9.32 8.54 32.89
C LEU A 411 -9.94 8.22 34.24
N SER A 412 -9.38 8.69 35.37
CA SER A 412 -9.84 8.36 36.75
C SER A 412 -11.35 8.49 36.93
N CYS A 413 -11.96 9.59 36.48
CA CYS A 413 -13.38 9.89 36.69
C CYS A 413 -14.31 9.23 35.66
N ILE A 414 -13.82 8.65 34.59
CA ILE A 414 -14.65 8.15 33.46
C ILE A 414 -14.38 6.69 33.13
N ARG A 415 -13.38 6.06 33.77
CA ARG A 415 -13.06 4.65 33.57
C ARG A 415 -13.77 3.76 34.57
N SER A 416 -14.14 2.59 34.10
CA SER A 416 -14.48 1.42 34.93
C SER A 416 -13.66 0.20 34.44
N THR A 417 -13.83 -0.92 35.08
CA THR A 417 -13.20 -2.17 34.66
C THR A 417 -14.23 -3.30 34.71
N ILE A 418 -14.19 -4.14 33.69
CA ILE A 418 -14.99 -5.36 33.58
C ILE A 418 -14.09 -6.57 33.32
N PRO A 419 -14.46 -7.78 33.74
CA PRO A 419 -13.78 -9.00 33.35
C PRO A 419 -13.77 -9.14 31.83
N PHE A 420 -12.70 -9.72 31.27
CA PHE A 420 -12.60 -9.93 29.80
C PHE A 420 -13.77 -10.78 29.29
N ALA A 421 -14.21 -11.77 30.05
CA ALA A 421 -15.35 -12.62 29.70
C ALA A 421 -16.67 -11.83 29.49
N GLU A 422 -16.83 -10.67 30.12
CA GLU A 422 -18.02 -9.82 30.02
C GLU A 422 -17.92 -8.79 28.87
N THR A 423 -16.80 -8.75 28.16
CA THR A 423 -16.65 -7.85 27.01
C THR A 423 -17.44 -8.38 25.80
N PRO A 424 -17.84 -7.50 24.84
CA PRO A 424 -18.54 -7.92 23.63
C PRO A 424 -17.74 -8.99 22.86
N TYR A 425 -18.44 -9.97 22.28
CA TYR A 425 -17.84 -11.09 21.53
C TYR A 425 -16.87 -10.63 20.45
N GLU A 426 -17.22 -9.60 19.65
CA GLU A 426 -16.35 -9.03 18.63
C GLU A 426 -15.04 -8.46 19.19
N PHE A 427 -15.08 -7.95 20.43
CA PHE A 427 -13.89 -7.47 21.13
C PHE A 427 -13.01 -8.64 21.57
N GLN A 428 -13.61 -9.71 22.07
CA GLN A 428 -12.90 -10.93 22.47
C GLN A 428 -12.18 -11.56 21.29
N GLN A 429 -12.80 -11.57 20.10
CA GLN A 429 -12.17 -12.10 18.87
C GLN A 429 -10.94 -11.30 18.43
N LYS A 430 -10.88 -10.02 18.70
CA LYS A 430 -9.73 -9.16 18.37
C LYS A 430 -8.58 -9.26 19.35
N THR A 431 -8.78 -9.97 20.46
CA THR A 431 -7.82 -10.05 21.58
C THR A 431 -7.33 -11.48 21.73
N VAL A 432 -6.02 -11.69 21.86
CA VAL A 432 -5.42 -13.02 21.94
C VAL A 432 -4.60 -13.14 23.22
N GLY A 433 -4.68 -14.28 23.89
CA GLY A 433 -3.85 -14.57 25.07
C GLY A 433 -4.26 -13.85 26.36
N ILE A 434 -5.44 -13.27 26.40
CA ILE A 434 -6.00 -12.64 27.62
C ILE A 434 -6.83 -13.67 28.39
N LYS A 435 -6.57 -13.80 29.69
CA LYS A 435 -7.37 -14.68 30.58
C LYS A 435 -8.76 -14.08 30.83
N LYS A 436 -9.76 -14.94 31.01
CA LYS A 436 -11.17 -14.54 31.20
C LYS A 436 -11.38 -13.57 32.37
N GLU A 437 -10.60 -13.73 33.43
CA GLU A 437 -10.67 -12.94 34.66
C GLU A 437 -9.94 -11.59 34.58
N THR A 438 -9.17 -11.36 33.48
CA THR A 438 -8.39 -10.13 33.31
C THR A 438 -9.32 -8.92 33.28
N LYS A 439 -9.06 -7.94 34.13
CA LYS A 439 -9.82 -6.68 34.18
C LYS A 439 -9.48 -5.80 32.99
N ILE A 440 -10.47 -5.51 32.14
CA ILE A 440 -10.36 -4.64 30.97
C ILE A 440 -10.89 -3.25 31.36
N ILE A 441 -10.11 -2.22 31.04
CA ILE A 441 -10.52 -0.83 31.24
C ILE A 441 -11.61 -0.50 30.22
N THR A 442 -12.71 0.07 30.72
CA THR A 442 -13.79 0.61 29.89
C THR A 442 -13.93 2.11 30.12
N VAL A 443 -14.40 2.81 29.10
CA VAL A 443 -14.81 4.22 29.18
C VAL A 443 -16.28 4.27 28.77
N GLY A 444 -17.15 4.55 29.74
CA GLY A 444 -18.57 4.28 29.59
C GLY A 444 -18.79 2.77 29.36
N LYS A 445 -19.54 2.41 28.30
CA LYS A 445 -19.77 1.01 27.91
C LYS A 445 -18.74 0.44 26.92
N MET A 446 -17.72 1.23 26.53
CA MET A 446 -16.77 0.86 25.48
C MET A 446 -15.44 0.34 26.08
N PRO A 447 -15.03 -0.90 25.79
CA PRO A 447 -13.77 -1.43 26.28
C PRO A 447 -12.58 -0.89 25.47
N LEU A 448 -11.46 -0.64 26.20
CA LEU A 448 -10.15 -0.31 25.60
C LEU A 448 -9.37 -1.60 25.37
N LEU A 449 -8.85 -1.79 24.15
CA LEU A 449 -8.04 -2.96 23.81
C LEU A 449 -6.75 -3.00 24.66
N PRO A 450 -6.48 -4.12 25.33
CA PRO A 450 -5.26 -4.30 26.09
C PRO A 450 -4.06 -4.43 25.13
N LEU A 451 -3.00 -3.69 25.42
CA LEU A 451 -1.82 -3.66 24.55
C LEU A 451 -1.10 -5.01 24.51
N THR A 452 -1.14 -5.76 25.59
CA THR A 452 -0.49 -7.07 25.76
C THR A 452 -1.26 -8.24 25.15
N GLY A 453 -2.45 -8.01 24.59
CA GLY A 453 -3.27 -9.03 23.92
C GLY A 453 -2.73 -9.40 22.53
N VAL A 454 -1.50 -9.90 22.46
CA VAL A 454 -0.83 -10.24 21.21
C VAL A 454 -0.02 -11.52 21.35
N HIS A 455 -0.01 -12.36 20.29
CA HIS A 455 0.91 -13.49 20.17
C HIS A 455 1.99 -13.21 19.14
N HIS A 456 3.19 -13.71 19.43
CA HIS A 456 4.27 -13.74 18.46
C HIS A 456 3.86 -14.57 17.24
N LYS A 457 4.02 -13.99 16.05
CA LYS A 457 3.88 -14.68 14.77
C LYS A 457 5.25 -14.89 14.15
N HIS A 458 5.53 -16.10 13.69
CA HIS A 458 6.78 -16.33 12.98
C HIS A 458 6.81 -15.53 11.68
N PRO A 459 7.88 -14.75 11.42
CA PRO A 459 8.01 -14.02 10.18
C PRO A 459 8.14 -14.99 9.00
N ILE A 460 7.41 -14.72 7.92
CA ILE A 460 7.36 -15.57 6.72
C ILE A 460 8.12 -14.86 5.59
N ASN A 461 8.97 -15.60 4.87
CA ASN A 461 9.64 -15.10 3.69
C ASN A 461 8.64 -14.90 2.54
N PHE A 462 8.86 -13.87 1.74
CA PHE A 462 8.03 -13.58 0.59
C PHE A 462 8.18 -14.66 -0.49
N SER A 463 7.05 -15.17 -1.01
CA SER A 463 7.04 -16.05 -2.16
C SER A 463 7.03 -15.24 -3.45
N GLN A 464 8.03 -15.44 -4.31
CA GLN A 464 8.20 -14.66 -5.56
C GLN A 464 7.07 -14.88 -6.58
N ASP A 465 6.24 -15.91 -6.39
CA ASP A 465 5.06 -16.18 -7.24
C ASP A 465 3.87 -15.25 -6.93
N ILE A 466 3.92 -14.50 -5.83
CA ILE A 466 2.85 -13.58 -5.42
C ILE A 466 3.00 -12.29 -6.21
N THR A 467 2.22 -12.17 -7.28
CA THR A 467 2.18 -10.96 -8.11
C THR A 467 0.77 -10.74 -8.64
N SER A 468 0.35 -9.47 -8.73
CA SER A 468 -0.95 -9.08 -9.28
C SER A 468 -1.03 -9.26 -10.81
N TYR A 469 0.10 -9.53 -11.47
CA TYR A 469 0.22 -9.57 -12.93
C TYR A 469 0.21 -10.99 -13.52
N THR A 470 -0.11 -12.00 -12.72
CA THR A 470 -0.33 -13.37 -13.21
C THR A 470 -1.60 -13.97 -12.59
N ALA A 471 -2.29 -14.86 -13.32
CA ALA A 471 -3.49 -15.53 -12.81
C ALA A 471 -3.19 -16.30 -11.52
N LYS A 472 -2.11 -17.09 -11.50
CA LYS A 472 -1.65 -17.87 -10.33
C LYS A 472 -1.29 -16.99 -9.13
N GLY A 473 -0.67 -15.82 -9.37
CA GLY A 473 -0.34 -14.87 -8.31
C GLY A 473 -1.60 -14.25 -7.69
N ARG A 474 -2.55 -13.83 -8.53
CA ARG A 474 -3.85 -13.32 -8.06
C ARG A 474 -4.65 -14.36 -7.27
N GLU A 475 -4.64 -15.62 -7.68
CA GLU A 475 -5.25 -16.70 -6.92
C GLU A 475 -4.67 -16.80 -5.51
N LYS A 476 -3.35 -16.72 -5.38
CA LYS A 476 -2.66 -16.71 -4.07
C LYS A 476 -3.01 -15.49 -3.23
N ILE A 477 -3.11 -14.30 -3.85
CA ILE A 477 -3.48 -13.04 -3.17
C ILE A 477 -4.93 -13.11 -2.66
N HIS A 478 -5.84 -13.66 -3.44
CA HIS A 478 -7.28 -13.61 -3.19
C HIS A 478 -7.88 -14.90 -2.60
N LYS A 479 -7.04 -15.84 -2.12
CA LYS A 479 -7.49 -17.14 -1.56
C LYS A 479 -8.64 -17.05 -0.55
N SER A 480 -8.74 -15.95 0.20
CA SER A 480 -9.74 -15.75 1.25
C SER A 480 -10.93 -14.87 0.84
N VAL A 481 -10.93 -14.34 -0.39
CA VAL A 481 -11.97 -13.42 -0.86
C VAL A 481 -13.01 -14.18 -1.68
N GLN A 482 -14.25 -14.27 -1.17
CA GLN A 482 -15.40 -14.72 -1.96
C GLN A 482 -15.71 -13.62 -2.99
N CYS A 483 -15.44 -13.88 -4.27
CA CYS A 483 -15.70 -12.94 -5.35
C CYS A 483 -17.05 -13.18 -5.99
N VAL A 484 -17.75 -12.10 -6.34
CA VAL A 484 -18.78 -12.08 -7.38
C VAL A 484 -18.20 -12.66 -8.67
N GLU A 485 -18.98 -13.40 -9.43
CA GLU A 485 -18.53 -13.99 -10.71
C GLU A 485 -17.79 -12.96 -11.57
N THR A 486 -16.54 -13.24 -11.85
CA THR A 486 -15.62 -12.32 -12.55
C THR A 486 -16.18 -11.84 -13.90
N GLN A 487 -16.95 -12.69 -14.60
CA GLN A 487 -17.54 -12.34 -15.88
C GLN A 487 -18.63 -11.26 -15.74
N LYS A 488 -19.47 -11.36 -14.72
CA LYS A 488 -20.53 -10.37 -14.46
C LYS A 488 -19.93 -9.03 -14.03
N LEU A 489 -18.90 -9.06 -13.20
CA LEU A 489 -18.18 -7.85 -12.82
C LEU A 489 -17.54 -7.17 -14.04
N ARG A 490 -16.94 -7.93 -14.96
CA ARG A 490 -16.41 -7.39 -16.23
C ARG A 490 -17.49 -6.69 -17.05
N ASN A 491 -18.71 -7.23 -17.09
CA ASN A 491 -19.82 -6.60 -17.81
C ASN A 491 -20.22 -5.25 -17.16
N VAL A 492 -20.28 -5.20 -15.82
CA VAL A 492 -20.55 -3.94 -15.10
C VAL A 492 -19.44 -2.91 -15.33
N MET A 493 -18.17 -3.34 -15.33
CA MET A 493 -17.04 -2.44 -15.61
C MET A 493 -17.04 -1.88 -17.04
N LYS A 494 -17.66 -2.59 -18.00
CA LYS A 494 -17.87 -2.10 -19.37
C LYS A 494 -19.08 -1.16 -19.48
N TYR A 495 -20.01 -1.22 -18.53
CA TYR A 495 -21.23 -0.42 -18.53
C TYR A 495 -20.99 0.94 -17.90
N ARG A 496 -20.13 1.75 -18.53
CA ARG A 496 -19.92 3.15 -18.16
C ARG A 496 -20.75 4.05 -19.05
N ASN A 497 -21.38 5.05 -18.47
CA ASN A 497 -22.09 6.09 -19.23
C ASN A 497 -21.15 7.30 -19.37
N PRO A 498 -20.66 7.64 -20.57
CA PRO A 498 -19.70 8.74 -20.76
C PRO A 498 -20.24 10.11 -20.35
N ASN A 499 -21.57 10.26 -20.28
CA ASN A 499 -22.24 11.51 -19.91
C ASN A 499 -22.51 11.65 -18.41
N GLU A 500 -22.30 10.58 -17.64
CA GLU A 500 -22.40 10.61 -16.19
C GLU A 500 -21.06 11.01 -15.56
N SER A 501 -21.11 11.49 -14.31
CA SER A 501 -19.91 11.86 -13.59
C SER A 501 -18.95 10.66 -13.43
N ILE A 502 -17.65 10.94 -13.44
CA ILE A 502 -16.63 9.90 -13.20
C ILE A 502 -16.82 9.23 -11.84
N GLU A 503 -17.32 9.97 -10.85
CA GLU A 503 -17.63 9.46 -9.51
C GLU A 503 -18.81 8.48 -9.53
N PHE A 504 -19.89 8.79 -10.27
CA PHE A 504 -21.03 7.89 -10.45
C PHE A 504 -20.60 6.58 -11.10
N ASN A 505 -19.88 6.67 -12.21
CA ASN A 505 -19.39 5.51 -12.94
C ASN A 505 -18.45 4.63 -12.12
N ASP A 506 -17.58 5.22 -11.32
CA ASP A 506 -16.67 4.47 -10.46
C ASP A 506 -17.40 3.82 -9.28
N ASN A 507 -18.28 4.54 -8.61
CA ASN A 507 -19.06 4.05 -7.48
C ASN A 507 -20.12 3.01 -7.87
N SER A 508 -20.56 2.97 -9.14
CA SER A 508 -21.45 1.93 -9.65
C SER A 508 -20.87 0.53 -9.45
N ILE A 509 -19.56 0.37 -9.67
CA ILE A 509 -18.85 -0.91 -9.45
C ILE A 509 -18.93 -1.32 -7.97
N SER A 510 -18.73 -0.37 -7.06
CA SER A 510 -18.81 -0.61 -5.62
C SER A 510 -20.24 -0.96 -5.18
N ALA A 511 -21.25 -0.25 -5.72
CA ALA A 511 -22.66 -0.53 -5.45
C ALA A 511 -23.06 -1.94 -5.91
N TYR A 512 -22.61 -2.37 -7.10
CA TYR A 512 -22.87 -3.72 -7.61
C TYR A 512 -22.26 -4.81 -6.71
N LEU A 513 -21.04 -4.60 -6.23
CA LEU A 513 -20.36 -5.52 -5.33
C LEU A 513 -21.07 -5.62 -3.97
N VAL A 514 -21.50 -4.49 -3.41
CA VAL A 514 -22.26 -4.45 -2.14
C VAL A 514 -23.60 -5.19 -2.29
N GLN A 515 -24.24 -5.08 -3.44
CA GLN A 515 -25.49 -5.81 -3.76
C GLN A 515 -25.24 -7.28 -4.13
N GLN A 516 -23.98 -7.73 -4.22
CA GLN A 516 -23.61 -9.08 -4.65
C GLN A 516 -24.22 -9.47 -6.00
N GLY A 517 -24.43 -8.48 -6.88
CA GLY A 517 -25.05 -8.67 -8.19
C GLY A 517 -26.57 -8.88 -8.18
N ASN A 518 -27.24 -8.55 -7.08
CA ASN A 518 -28.68 -8.69 -6.93
C ASN A 518 -29.43 -7.36 -7.15
N CYS A 519 -30.70 -7.43 -7.54
CA CYS A 519 -31.57 -6.26 -7.69
C CYS A 519 -31.80 -5.56 -6.34
N TYR A 520 -31.65 -4.24 -6.29
CA TYR A 520 -31.87 -3.45 -5.07
C TYR A 520 -33.27 -3.61 -4.48
N VAL A 521 -34.30 -3.67 -5.33
CA VAL A 521 -35.70 -3.81 -4.91
C VAL A 521 -36.04 -5.27 -4.63
N MET A 522 -35.86 -6.14 -5.63
CA MET A 522 -36.34 -7.53 -5.59
C MET A 522 -35.41 -8.50 -4.85
N GLY A 523 -34.12 -8.17 -4.71
CA GLY A 523 -33.14 -9.08 -4.12
C GLY A 523 -32.74 -10.28 -4.99
N ASN A 524 -33.38 -10.48 -6.13
CA ASN A 524 -33.05 -11.55 -7.09
C ASN A 524 -31.83 -11.16 -7.94
N ARG A 525 -31.18 -12.16 -8.54
CA ARG A 525 -29.96 -11.99 -9.32
C ARG A 525 -30.24 -11.19 -10.60
N LEU A 526 -29.39 -10.20 -10.86
CA LEU A 526 -29.48 -9.35 -12.04
C LEU A 526 -28.86 -10.02 -13.26
N ASN A 527 -29.53 -9.82 -14.42
CA ASN A 527 -29.02 -10.22 -15.72
C ASN A 527 -28.29 -9.01 -16.34
N ALA A 528 -27.06 -9.19 -16.81
CA ALA A 528 -26.20 -8.10 -17.29
C ALA A 528 -26.81 -7.23 -18.41
N HIS A 529 -27.71 -7.81 -19.22
CA HIS A 529 -28.40 -7.11 -20.33
C HIS A 529 -29.74 -6.47 -19.92
N GLN A 530 -30.22 -6.66 -18.70
CA GLN A 530 -31.50 -6.21 -18.20
C GLN A 530 -31.42 -5.45 -16.89
N MET A 531 -30.28 -4.83 -16.62
CA MET A 531 -30.05 -4.06 -15.41
C MET A 531 -29.80 -2.59 -15.72
N LYS A 532 -30.23 -1.72 -14.82
CA LYS A 532 -29.98 -0.28 -14.86
C LYS A 532 -29.31 0.17 -13.57
N CYS A 533 -28.30 1.01 -13.71
CA CYS A 533 -27.66 1.71 -12.59
C CYS A 533 -28.41 3.03 -12.35
N ILE A 534 -28.80 3.29 -11.12
CA ILE A 534 -29.62 4.45 -10.75
C ILE A 534 -29.07 5.14 -9.50
N ARG A 535 -29.40 6.41 -9.31
CA ARG A 535 -29.35 7.08 -8.00
C ARG A 535 -30.62 6.78 -7.24
N LYS A 536 -30.54 6.44 -5.96
CA LYS A 536 -31.73 6.24 -5.10
C LYS A 536 -32.45 7.56 -4.86
N ILE A 537 -31.70 8.64 -4.71
CA ILE A 537 -32.18 10.02 -4.63
C ILE A 537 -31.56 10.76 -5.81
N PRO A 538 -32.34 11.39 -6.70
CA PRO A 538 -31.83 12.16 -7.84
C PRO A 538 -30.96 13.34 -7.40
N VAL A 539 -30.07 13.81 -8.28
CA VAL A 539 -29.22 14.98 -7.99
C VAL A 539 -30.05 16.23 -7.74
N GLY A 540 -31.14 16.42 -8.48
CA GLY A 540 -32.08 17.55 -8.30
C GLY A 540 -32.77 17.55 -6.93
N GLU A 541 -32.86 16.41 -6.25
CA GLU A 541 -33.42 16.24 -4.90
C GLU A 541 -32.31 16.13 -3.82
N GLY A 542 -31.12 16.67 -4.10
CA GLY A 542 -29.98 16.65 -3.16
C GLY A 542 -29.24 15.32 -3.07
N GLY A 543 -29.49 14.38 -4.00
CA GLY A 543 -28.76 13.11 -4.10
C GLY A 543 -27.31 13.33 -4.51
N THR A 544 -26.42 12.43 -4.08
CA THR A 544 -24.98 12.46 -4.37
C THR A 544 -24.55 11.20 -5.12
N ASP A 545 -23.38 11.24 -5.75
CA ASP A 545 -22.78 10.09 -6.44
C ASP A 545 -22.03 9.11 -5.49
N LYS A 546 -22.26 9.20 -4.19
CA LYS A 546 -21.73 8.22 -3.23
C LYS A 546 -22.31 6.84 -3.49
N HIS A 547 -21.49 5.79 -3.33
CA HIS A 547 -21.91 4.40 -3.53
C HIS A 547 -23.16 4.01 -2.71
N THR A 548 -23.39 4.65 -1.56
CA THR A 548 -24.59 4.44 -0.73
C THR A 548 -25.87 4.93 -1.40
N ASN A 549 -25.79 5.91 -2.30
CA ASN A 549 -26.92 6.43 -3.08
C ASN A 549 -27.09 5.77 -4.44
N ILE A 550 -26.14 4.94 -4.88
CA ILE A 550 -26.20 4.25 -6.17
C ILE A 550 -26.77 2.84 -5.96
N ALA A 551 -27.55 2.37 -6.89
CA ALA A 551 -28.10 1.02 -6.88
C ALA A 551 -28.27 0.45 -8.30
N PHE A 552 -28.17 -0.88 -8.39
CA PHE A 552 -28.55 -1.64 -9.58
C PHE A 552 -29.94 -2.22 -9.41
N ILE A 553 -30.77 -2.07 -10.44
CA ILE A 553 -32.15 -2.52 -10.46
C ILE A 553 -32.43 -3.22 -11.79
N SER A 554 -33.37 -4.17 -11.80
CA SER A 554 -33.87 -4.76 -13.03
C SER A 554 -34.60 -3.68 -13.88
N GLU A 555 -34.34 -3.63 -15.17
CA GLU A 555 -34.95 -2.65 -16.07
C GLU A 555 -36.48 -2.70 -16.02
N LYS A 556 -37.06 -3.89 -15.90
CA LYS A 556 -38.54 -4.07 -15.78
C LYS A 556 -39.07 -3.39 -14.51
N ILE A 557 -38.36 -3.55 -13.38
CA ILE A 557 -38.74 -2.89 -12.12
C ILE A 557 -38.52 -1.38 -12.21
N TRP A 558 -37.43 -0.93 -12.86
CA TRP A 558 -37.17 0.50 -13.04
C TRP A 558 -38.28 1.17 -13.89
N ARG A 559 -38.72 0.53 -14.95
CA ARG A 559 -39.87 1.04 -15.75
C ARG A 559 -41.11 1.19 -14.87
N ALA A 560 -41.41 0.19 -14.04
CA ALA A 560 -42.54 0.29 -13.10
C ALA A 560 -42.36 1.40 -12.05
N VAL A 561 -41.13 1.65 -11.57
CA VAL A 561 -40.86 2.77 -10.67
C VAL A 561 -41.15 4.10 -11.32
N MET A 562 -40.80 4.29 -12.59
CA MET A 562 -40.88 5.56 -13.33
C MET A 562 -42.21 5.77 -14.04
N THR A 563 -43.13 4.81 -14.02
CA THR A 563 -44.45 4.95 -14.63
C THR A 563 -45.33 5.88 -13.77
N GLU A 564 -45.83 6.97 -14.32
CA GLU A 564 -46.72 7.93 -13.64
C GLU A 564 -48.10 7.34 -13.38
N ASP A 565 -48.66 6.59 -14.35
CA ASP A 565 -49.95 5.92 -14.22
C ASP A 565 -49.88 4.79 -13.18
N ILE A 566 -50.64 5.00 -12.09
CA ILE A 566 -50.77 4.02 -11.01
C ILE A 566 -51.38 2.71 -11.47
N SER A 567 -52.36 2.75 -12.38
CA SER A 567 -53.05 1.56 -12.88
C SER A 567 -52.09 0.68 -13.68
N GLU A 568 -51.32 1.27 -14.58
CA GLU A 568 -50.29 0.57 -15.33
C GLU A 568 -49.17 0.03 -14.41
N THR A 569 -48.75 0.82 -13.41
CA THR A 569 -47.78 0.38 -12.41
C THR A 569 -48.26 -0.85 -11.65
N ILE A 570 -49.55 -0.86 -11.22
CA ILE A 570 -50.16 -2.01 -10.52
C ILE A 570 -50.21 -3.22 -11.47
N ARG A 571 -50.53 -3.03 -12.76
CA ARG A 571 -50.53 -4.10 -13.77
C ARG A 571 -49.16 -4.74 -13.93
N ILE A 572 -48.11 -3.92 -13.99
CA ILE A 572 -46.72 -4.40 -14.06
C ILE A 572 -46.34 -5.12 -12.77
N MET A 573 -46.72 -4.56 -11.61
CA MET A 573 -46.41 -5.15 -10.30
C MET A 573 -47.11 -6.47 -10.02
N LYS A 574 -48.34 -6.69 -10.55
CA LYS A 574 -49.02 -7.99 -10.43
C LYS A 574 -48.22 -9.16 -10.97
N LYS A 575 -47.24 -8.89 -11.87
CA LYS A 575 -46.30 -9.88 -12.41
C LYS A 575 -45.15 -10.20 -11.46
N PHE A 576 -45.02 -9.43 -10.36
CA PHE A 576 -43.93 -9.59 -9.36
C PHE A 576 -44.58 -9.78 -7.99
N ASP A 577 -44.35 -10.92 -7.39
CA ASP A 577 -44.74 -11.18 -6.00
C ASP A 577 -43.74 -10.47 -5.08
N MET A 578 -44.14 -9.31 -4.54
CA MET A 578 -43.27 -8.45 -3.70
C MET A 578 -43.65 -8.60 -2.23
N ASP A 579 -42.65 -8.93 -1.41
CA ASP A 579 -42.76 -8.84 0.03
C ASP A 579 -42.84 -7.37 0.54
N ASP A 580 -43.17 -7.18 1.81
CA ASP A 580 -43.32 -5.84 2.41
C ASP A 580 -42.01 -5.03 2.41
N LYS A 581 -40.84 -5.68 2.44
CA LYS A 581 -39.54 -5.02 2.37
C LYS A 581 -39.21 -4.54 0.96
N GLN A 582 -39.51 -5.35 -0.04
CA GLN A 582 -39.37 -5.04 -1.47
C GLN A 582 -40.30 -3.90 -1.87
N ARG A 583 -41.56 -3.93 -1.41
CA ARG A 583 -42.54 -2.88 -1.63
C ARG A 583 -42.14 -1.55 -1.00
N ARG A 584 -41.63 -1.57 0.23
CA ARG A 584 -41.06 -0.37 0.88
C ARG A 584 -39.91 0.24 0.09
N ARG A 585 -39.00 -0.58 -0.44
CA ARG A 585 -37.90 -0.10 -1.28
C ARG A 585 -38.40 0.48 -2.62
N PHE A 586 -39.38 -0.16 -3.21
CA PHE A 586 -40.00 0.30 -4.45
C PHE A 586 -40.70 1.66 -4.26
N ASN A 587 -41.55 1.79 -3.24
CA ASN A 587 -42.25 3.04 -2.94
C ASN A 587 -41.31 4.17 -2.58
N ARG A 588 -40.27 3.89 -1.79
CA ARG A 588 -39.23 4.89 -1.47
C ARG A 588 -38.49 5.42 -2.71
N LEU A 589 -38.28 4.59 -3.72
CA LEU A 589 -37.74 5.07 -5.00
C LEU A 589 -38.75 5.99 -5.70
N ARG A 590 -40.03 5.61 -5.79
CA ARG A 590 -41.05 6.45 -6.38
C ARG A 590 -41.15 7.82 -5.71
N GLU A 591 -41.25 7.84 -4.39
CA GLU A 591 -41.25 9.08 -3.58
C GLU A 591 -40.03 9.95 -3.84
N ASN A 592 -38.85 9.37 -3.89
CA ASN A 592 -37.61 10.09 -4.19
C ASN A 592 -37.57 10.67 -5.62
N TYR A 593 -38.38 10.14 -6.53
CA TYR A 593 -38.52 10.63 -7.90
C TYR A 593 -39.82 11.44 -8.10
N GLY A 594 -40.45 11.91 -7.02
CA GLY A 594 -41.63 12.74 -7.05
C GLY A 594 -42.93 12.00 -7.45
N LEU A 595 -42.93 10.66 -7.42
CA LEU A 595 -44.06 9.83 -7.82
C LEU A 595 -44.84 9.28 -6.63
N LEU A 596 -46.14 9.11 -6.74
CA LEU A 596 -46.99 8.61 -5.66
C LEU A 596 -46.69 7.14 -5.31
N PRO A 597 -46.60 6.80 -4.01
CA PRO A 597 -46.40 5.43 -3.56
C PRO A 597 -47.66 4.58 -3.86
N ILE A 598 -47.45 3.28 -4.07
CA ILE A 598 -48.55 2.34 -4.31
C ILE A 598 -48.96 1.72 -2.97
N LYS A 599 -50.26 1.91 -2.64
CA LYS A 599 -50.85 1.31 -1.43
C LYS A 599 -51.04 -0.20 -1.58
N LYS A 600 -50.96 -0.93 -0.47
CA LYS A 600 -51.36 -2.34 -0.41
C LYS A 600 -52.90 -2.38 -0.60
N ARG A 601 -53.36 -3.10 -1.60
CA ARG A 601 -54.79 -3.46 -1.63
C ARG A 601 -55.06 -4.57 -0.66
#